data_cfd4772910be84a125f082d17cbc33af
#
_entry.id   cfd4772910be84a125f082d17cbc33af
#
_cell.length_a   1.000
_cell.length_b   1.000
_cell.length_c   1.000
_cell.angle_alpha   90.00
_cell.angle_beta   90.00
_cell.angle_gamma   90.00
#
_symmetry.space_group_name_H-M   'P 1'
#
loop_
_entity.id
_entity.type
_entity.pdbx_description
1 polymer ?
#
loop_
_entity_poly.entity_id
_entity_poly.type
_entity_poly.pdbx_seq_one_letter_code
_entity_poly.pdbx_strand_id
1 'polypeptide(L)'
;MICCLSSVSLTQDAEMTSKQVADHIQRRYEMIDDAVAQFEQQVKFGFSNIEQTFVGTLTMKKPNHYRIESEHQTIVTDGTTVWAYSETNHQVIIDKYKENQNSISPENFMLNLPANFYSARIGEETFKSLKCIVLKLTPKDDRSFIKSVKIWADTQNWMVHKIFIIDVNETETTYIVKDIKLNTNIREKVFSFTAPAGTDVVDLR
;
A
#
# COMPACT_ATOMS: atom_id res chain seq x y z
N MET A 1 -29.91 -50.64 29.31
CA MET A 1 -29.24 -49.39 29.63
C MET A 1 -28.30 -49.08 28.49
N ILE A 2 -28.81 -48.32 27.46
CA ILE A 2 -28.09 -48.02 26.21
C ILE A 2 -27.45 -46.65 26.39
N CYS A 3 -26.14 -46.63 26.40
CA CYS A 3 -25.35 -45.39 26.54
C CYS A 3 -25.18 -44.80 25.13
N CYS A 4 -25.92 -43.72 24.81
CA CYS A 4 -25.68 -42.93 23.58
C CYS A 4 -24.46 -42.07 23.77
N LEU A 5 -23.34 -42.39 23.11
CA LEU A 5 -22.20 -41.56 22.95
C LEU A 5 -22.49 -40.53 21.85
N SER A 6 -22.78 -39.30 22.23
CA SER A 6 -22.89 -38.16 21.31
C SER A 6 -21.48 -37.77 20.88
N SER A 7 -21.11 -38.06 19.65
CA SER A 7 -19.89 -37.55 19.02
C SER A 7 -20.08 -36.06 18.71
N VAL A 8 -19.43 -35.20 19.49
CA VAL A 8 -19.29 -33.78 19.17
C VAL A 8 -18.29 -33.66 18.01
N SER A 9 -18.79 -33.46 16.80
CA SER A 9 -17.98 -33.04 15.66
C SER A 9 -17.50 -31.61 15.92
N LEU A 10 -16.25 -31.46 16.34
CA LEU A 10 -15.52 -30.21 16.23
C LEU A 10 -15.30 -29.92 14.74
N THR A 11 -16.17 -29.10 14.16
CA THR A 11 -15.88 -28.47 12.88
C THR A 11 -14.72 -27.51 13.12
N GLN A 12 -13.50 -27.95 12.79
CA GLN A 12 -12.34 -27.09 12.71
C GLN A 12 -12.61 -26.16 11.53
N ASP A 13 -12.94 -24.89 11.80
CA ASP A 13 -13.03 -23.86 10.78
C ASP A 13 -11.70 -23.84 10.02
N ALA A 14 -11.72 -24.30 8.77
CA ALA A 14 -10.50 -24.40 7.98
C ALA A 14 -9.91 -23.00 7.80
N GLU A 15 -8.72 -22.81 8.33
CA GLU A 15 -7.99 -21.55 8.21
C GLU A 15 -7.83 -21.16 6.73
N MET A 16 -8.18 -19.90 6.39
CA MET A 16 -8.02 -19.40 5.02
C MET A 16 -6.56 -19.46 4.58
N THR A 17 -6.35 -19.97 3.37
CA THR A 17 -5.02 -19.99 2.74
C THR A 17 -4.56 -18.58 2.37
N SER A 18 -3.25 -18.37 2.21
CA SER A 18 -2.71 -17.07 1.75
C SER A 18 -3.31 -16.64 0.42
N LYS A 19 -3.58 -17.58 -0.49
CA LYS A 19 -4.23 -17.28 -1.78
C LYS A 19 -5.65 -16.75 -1.59
N GLN A 20 -6.47 -17.39 -0.77
CA GLN A 20 -7.83 -16.92 -0.49
C GLN A 20 -7.84 -15.51 0.12
N VAL A 21 -6.93 -15.23 1.04
CA VAL A 21 -6.77 -13.90 1.65
C VAL A 21 -6.38 -12.86 0.60
N ALA A 22 -5.38 -13.16 -0.24
CA ALA A 22 -4.97 -12.29 -1.34
C ALA A 22 -6.12 -12.02 -2.34
N ASP A 23 -6.89 -13.05 -2.70
CA ASP A 23 -8.05 -12.94 -3.58
C ASP A 23 -9.16 -12.06 -2.96
N HIS A 24 -9.35 -12.09 -1.63
CA HIS A 24 -10.31 -11.22 -0.94
C HIS A 24 -9.84 -9.77 -0.96
N ILE A 25 -8.57 -9.51 -0.67
CA ILE A 25 -7.98 -8.17 -0.73
C ILE A 25 -8.13 -7.62 -2.14
N GLN A 26 -7.73 -8.37 -3.16
CA GLN A 26 -7.81 -7.95 -4.56
C GLN A 26 -9.25 -7.56 -4.94
N ARG A 27 -10.23 -8.45 -4.68
CA ARG A 27 -11.64 -8.15 -4.97
C ARG A 27 -12.15 -6.92 -4.24
N ARG A 28 -11.70 -6.67 -3.01
CA ARG A 28 -12.07 -5.46 -2.27
C ARG A 28 -11.57 -4.21 -2.98
N TYR A 29 -10.31 -4.21 -3.44
CA TYR A 29 -9.72 -3.07 -4.14
C TYR A 29 -10.25 -2.89 -5.57
N GLU A 30 -10.68 -3.97 -6.23
CA GLU A 30 -11.35 -3.88 -7.54
C GLU A 30 -12.65 -3.06 -7.48
N MET A 31 -13.35 -3.06 -6.35
CA MET A 31 -14.58 -2.29 -6.13
C MET A 31 -14.34 -0.81 -5.75
N ILE A 32 -13.10 -0.38 -5.63
CA ILE A 32 -12.74 0.99 -5.31
C ILE A 32 -12.38 1.72 -6.59
N ASP A 33 -13.17 2.73 -6.95
CA ASP A 33 -12.90 3.60 -8.09
C ASP A 33 -11.97 4.74 -7.71
N ASP A 34 -12.18 5.32 -6.54
CA ASP A 34 -11.34 6.35 -5.95
C ASP A 34 -11.24 6.24 -4.43
N ALA A 35 -10.17 6.77 -3.86
CA ALA A 35 -9.98 6.81 -2.43
C ALA A 35 -9.17 8.04 -1.98
N VAL A 36 -9.45 8.51 -0.77
CA VAL A 36 -8.59 9.44 -0.02
C VAL A 36 -8.21 8.76 1.28
N ALA A 37 -6.92 8.56 1.51
CA ALA A 37 -6.40 7.94 2.73
C ALA A 37 -5.38 8.84 3.42
N GLN A 38 -5.56 9.07 4.71
CA GLN A 38 -4.52 9.63 5.55
C GLN A 38 -3.61 8.50 6.05
N PHE A 39 -2.31 8.70 5.99
CA PHE A 39 -1.34 7.71 6.43
C PHE A 39 -0.23 8.33 7.28
N GLU A 40 0.39 7.46 8.07
CA GLU A 40 1.66 7.70 8.73
C GLU A 40 2.68 6.75 8.13
N GLN A 41 3.85 7.28 7.80
CA GLN A 41 5.00 6.52 7.31
C GLN A 41 6.11 6.64 8.36
N GLN A 42 6.58 5.51 8.84
CA GLN A 42 7.75 5.41 9.72
C GLN A 42 8.88 4.76 8.93
N VAL A 43 10.03 5.41 8.89
CA VAL A 43 11.22 4.93 8.17
C VAL A 43 12.35 4.75 9.17
N LYS A 44 12.92 3.55 9.21
CA LYS A 44 14.13 3.23 9.95
C LYS A 44 15.23 2.84 8.97
N PHE A 45 16.28 3.62 8.90
CA PHE A 45 17.37 3.38 7.96
C PHE A 45 18.26 2.24 8.43
N GLY A 46 18.49 1.24 7.56
CA GLY A 46 19.09 -0.05 7.92
C GLY A 46 20.51 0.03 8.51
N PHE A 47 21.30 1.01 8.11
CA PHE A 47 22.69 1.17 8.59
C PHE A 47 22.86 2.28 9.62
N SER A 48 21.78 2.87 10.07
CA SER A 48 21.78 3.91 11.08
C SER A 48 20.64 3.69 12.08
N ASN A 49 20.79 4.25 13.29
CA ASN A 49 19.67 4.26 14.25
C ASN A 49 18.73 5.47 14.03
N ILE A 50 18.74 6.02 12.82
CA ILE A 50 17.87 7.16 12.48
C ILE A 50 16.49 6.61 12.13
N GLU A 51 15.49 7.09 12.85
CA GLU A 51 14.09 6.86 12.59
C GLU A 51 13.42 8.19 12.26
N GLN A 52 12.58 8.19 11.23
CA GLN A 52 11.79 9.35 10.82
C GLN A 52 10.34 8.96 10.67
N THR A 53 9.45 9.87 11.05
CA THR A 53 8.01 9.69 10.89
C THR A 53 7.44 10.83 10.06
N PHE A 54 6.70 10.47 9.03
CA PHE A 54 6.02 11.40 8.15
C PHE A 54 4.51 11.13 8.21
N VAL A 55 3.72 12.16 8.03
CA VAL A 55 2.28 12.04 7.81
C VAL A 55 1.95 12.55 6.43
N GLY A 56 0.94 11.95 5.80
CA GLY A 56 0.58 12.36 4.46
C GLY A 56 -0.84 11.95 4.09
N THR A 57 -1.23 12.38 2.91
CA THR A 57 -2.50 12.04 2.28
C THR A 57 -2.22 11.39 0.93
N LEU A 58 -2.81 10.23 0.71
CA LEU A 58 -2.90 9.59 -0.59
C LEU A 58 -4.30 9.84 -1.14
N THR A 59 -4.38 10.46 -2.29
CA THR A 59 -5.60 10.52 -3.11
C THR A 59 -5.36 9.69 -4.35
N MET A 60 -6.24 8.75 -4.65
CA MET A 60 -6.12 7.90 -5.83
C MET A 60 -7.45 7.80 -6.58
N LYS A 61 -7.37 7.60 -7.90
CA LYS A 61 -8.49 7.29 -8.78
C LYS A 61 -8.01 6.38 -9.90
N LYS A 62 -8.75 5.33 -10.18
CA LYS A 62 -8.45 4.44 -11.31
C LYS A 62 -8.75 5.10 -12.67
N PRO A 63 -8.00 4.76 -13.73
CA PRO A 63 -6.73 4.05 -13.68
C PRO A 63 -5.55 5.02 -13.44
N ASN A 64 -4.54 4.60 -12.70
CA ASN A 64 -3.19 5.22 -12.63
C ASN A 64 -3.13 6.69 -12.20
N HIS A 65 -4.21 7.26 -11.62
CA HIS A 65 -4.21 8.61 -11.08
C HIS A 65 -3.96 8.56 -9.58
N TYR A 66 -2.91 9.22 -9.11
CA TYR A 66 -2.69 9.41 -7.68
C TYR A 66 -2.00 10.73 -7.37
N ARG A 67 -2.23 11.18 -6.16
CA ARG A 67 -1.60 12.33 -5.54
C ARG A 67 -1.20 11.95 -4.13
N ILE A 68 0.09 12.00 -3.82
CA ILE A 68 0.66 11.76 -2.50
C ILE A 68 1.22 13.07 -2.01
N GLU A 69 0.73 13.54 -0.89
CA GLU A 69 1.17 14.76 -0.24
C GLU A 69 1.68 14.45 1.16
N SER A 70 2.90 14.85 1.43
CA SER A 70 3.52 14.83 2.75
C SER A 70 4.11 16.20 3.06
N GLU A 71 4.69 16.39 4.23
CA GLU A 71 5.19 17.69 4.72
C GLU A 71 6.14 18.40 3.74
N HIS A 72 6.98 17.62 3.01
CA HIS A 72 8.04 18.20 2.17
C HIS A 72 8.00 17.70 0.71
N GLN A 73 7.06 16.85 0.39
CA GLN A 73 7.00 16.23 -0.94
C GLN A 73 5.56 16.10 -1.44
N THR A 74 5.38 16.42 -2.73
CA THR A 74 4.15 16.16 -3.45
C THR A 74 4.47 15.34 -4.70
N ILE A 75 3.86 14.15 -4.83
CA ILE A 75 3.95 13.33 -6.05
C ILE A 75 2.55 13.27 -6.66
N VAL A 76 2.44 13.60 -7.94
CA VAL A 76 1.17 13.57 -8.67
C VAL A 76 1.35 12.80 -9.96
N THR A 77 0.34 12.04 -10.37
CA THR A 77 0.26 11.49 -11.72
C THR A 77 -1.18 11.53 -12.23
N ASP A 78 -1.30 11.86 -13.52
CA ASP A 78 -2.53 11.80 -14.30
C ASP A 78 -2.63 10.53 -15.16
N GLY A 79 -1.79 9.51 -14.86
CA GLY A 79 -1.69 8.28 -15.63
C GLY A 79 -0.79 8.40 -16.87
N THR A 80 -0.31 9.59 -17.22
CA THR A 80 0.57 9.84 -18.37
C THR A 80 1.88 10.50 -17.94
N THR A 81 1.79 11.46 -17.06
CA THR A 81 2.91 12.26 -16.54
C THR A 81 3.00 12.06 -15.03
N VAL A 82 4.21 12.05 -14.51
CA VAL A 82 4.50 12.11 -13.07
C VAL A 82 5.18 13.44 -12.77
N TRP A 83 4.71 14.14 -11.75
CA TRP A 83 5.34 15.30 -11.15
C TRP A 83 5.79 14.94 -9.74
N ALA A 84 7.08 15.03 -9.47
CA ALA A 84 7.65 14.84 -8.13
C ALA A 84 8.22 16.17 -7.67
N TYR A 85 7.51 16.87 -6.81
CA TYR A 85 7.89 18.14 -6.23
C TYR A 85 8.50 17.96 -4.84
N SER A 86 9.67 18.54 -4.64
CA SER A 86 10.33 18.68 -3.35
C SER A 86 10.27 20.14 -2.90
N GLU A 87 9.58 20.41 -1.82
CA GLU A 87 9.53 21.76 -1.22
C GLU A 87 10.91 22.17 -0.70
N THR A 88 11.62 21.25 -0.04
CA THR A 88 12.96 21.51 0.52
C THR A 88 13.97 21.92 -0.56
N ASN A 89 13.91 21.31 -1.74
CA ASN A 89 14.83 21.59 -2.85
C ASN A 89 14.29 22.65 -3.80
N HIS A 90 13.07 23.15 -3.61
CA HIS A 90 12.36 24.02 -4.55
C HIS A 90 12.42 23.50 -6.02
N GLN A 91 12.28 22.20 -6.19
CA GLN A 91 12.45 21.54 -7.48
C GLN A 91 11.26 20.63 -7.79
N VAL A 92 10.86 20.60 -9.06
CA VAL A 92 9.95 19.58 -9.60
C VAL A 92 10.64 18.79 -10.70
N ILE A 93 10.57 17.47 -10.59
CA ILE A 93 10.98 16.53 -11.65
C ILE A 93 9.70 16.09 -12.36
N ILE A 94 9.70 16.21 -13.69
CA ILE A 94 8.60 15.79 -14.55
C ILE A 94 9.09 14.62 -15.40
N ASP A 95 8.39 13.49 -15.35
CA ASP A 95 8.72 12.30 -16.16
C ASP A 95 7.44 11.66 -16.72
N LYS A 96 7.60 10.80 -17.71
CA LYS A 96 6.51 9.95 -18.20
C LYS A 96 6.11 8.95 -17.13
N TYR A 97 4.81 8.77 -16.96
CA TYR A 97 4.32 7.67 -16.13
C TYR A 97 4.76 6.34 -16.77
N LYS A 98 5.42 5.52 -15.99
CA LYS A 98 5.79 4.15 -16.36
C LYS A 98 5.21 3.23 -15.30
N GLU A 99 4.40 2.29 -15.73
CA GLU A 99 3.96 1.23 -14.83
C GLU A 99 5.19 0.40 -14.45
N ASN A 100 5.75 0.71 -13.29
CA ASN A 100 6.92 0.01 -12.78
C ASN A 100 6.45 -1.01 -11.74
N GLN A 101 6.57 -2.30 -12.07
CA GLN A 101 6.21 -3.41 -11.17
C GLN A 101 7.01 -3.39 -9.86
N ASN A 102 8.14 -2.69 -9.83
CA ASN A 102 9.00 -2.51 -8.66
C ASN A 102 8.72 -1.23 -7.87
N SER A 103 7.76 -0.39 -8.33
CA SER A 103 7.39 0.82 -7.59
C SER A 103 6.43 0.50 -6.45
N ILE A 104 6.60 1.21 -5.33
CA ILE A 104 5.65 1.22 -4.22
C ILE A 104 4.47 2.11 -4.62
N SER A 105 3.69 1.70 -5.61
CA SER A 105 2.43 2.37 -5.92
C SER A 105 1.29 1.66 -5.19
N PRO A 106 0.24 2.38 -4.76
CA PRO A 106 -0.94 1.76 -4.16
C PRO A 106 -1.54 0.66 -5.03
N GLU A 107 -1.55 0.83 -6.33
CA GLU A 107 -2.08 -0.14 -7.29
C GLU A 107 -1.27 -1.42 -7.35
N ASN A 108 0.06 -1.32 -7.37
CA ASN A 108 0.93 -2.49 -7.38
C ASN A 108 0.78 -3.34 -6.12
N PHE A 109 0.62 -2.69 -4.95
CA PHE A 109 0.42 -3.39 -3.70
C PHE A 109 -0.97 -3.97 -3.53
N MET A 110 -2.00 -3.32 -4.06
CA MET A 110 -3.38 -3.67 -3.77
C MET A 110 -4.04 -4.49 -4.87
N LEU A 111 -3.75 -4.18 -6.13
CA LEU A 111 -4.40 -4.83 -7.28
C LEU A 111 -3.56 -5.96 -7.88
N ASN A 112 -2.23 -5.88 -7.76
CA ASN A 112 -1.32 -6.82 -8.43
C ASN A 112 -0.58 -7.77 -7.45
N LEU A 113 -1.06 -7.90 -6.19
CA LEU A 113 -0.43 -8.77 -5.19
C LEU A 113 -0.14 -10.19 -5.70
N PRO A 114 -1.13 -10.94 -6.27
CA PRO A 114 -0.89 -12.30 -6.72
C PRO A 114 0.05 -12.38 -7.93
N ALA A 115 0.08 -11.36 -8.78
CA ALA A 115 0.92 -11.34 -9.97
C ALA A 115 2.40 -11.13 -9.62
N ASN A 116 2.69 -10.20 -8.70
CA ASN A 116 4.04 -9.72 -8.44
C ASN A 116 4.72 -10.36 -7.23
N PHE A 117 3.95 -11.02 -6.34
CA PHE A 117 4.47 -11.57 -5.09
C PHE A 117 4.07 -13.03 -4.87
N TYR A 118 4.95 -13.77 -4.21
CA TYR A 118 4.57 -14.98 -3.49
C TYR A 118 3.99 -14.57 -2.14
N SER A 119 2.85 -15.13 -1.76
CA SER A 119 2.21 -14.83 -0.47
C SER A 119 2.25 -16.02 0.49
N ALA A 120 2.56 -15.76 1.75
CA ALA A 120 2.45 -16.72 2.84
C ALA A 120 1.63 -16.09 3.98
N ARG A 121 0.62 -16.80 4.49
CA ARG A 121 -0.08 -16.42 5.71
C ARG A 121 0.83 -16.72 6.90
N ILE A 122 1.14 -15.71 7.71
CA ILE A 122 2.05 -15.86 8.86
C ILE A 122 1.34 -15.77 10.21
N GLY A 123 0.05 -15.46 10.21
CA GLY A 123 -0.77 -15.48 11.43
C GLY A 123 -1.94 -14.51 11.40
N GLU A 124 -2.48 -14.31 12.59
CA GLU A 124 -3.50 -13.29 12.88
C GLU A 124 -3.00 -12.39 13.99
N GLU A 125 -3.25 -11.10 13.87
CA GLU A 125 -2.90 -10.10 14.87
C GLU A 125 -4.07 -9.11 15.06
N THR A 126 -4.18 -8.56 16.26
CA THR A 126 -5.08 -7.44 16.51
C THR A 126 -4.32 -6.14 16.28
N PHE A 127 -4.78 -5.34 15.31
CA PHE A 127 -4.22 -4.01 15.02
C PHE A 127 -5.29 -2.95 15.20
N LYS A 128 -5.10 -2.00 16.13
CA LYS A 128 -6.09 -0.94 16.46
C LYS A 128 -7.52 -1.47 16.65
N SER A 129 -7.70 -2.52 17.43
CA SER A 129 -9.00 -3.19 17.67
C SER A 129 -9.56 -3.98 16.47
N LEU A 130 -8.89 -4.04 15.35
CA LEU A 130 -9.27 -4.81 14.17
C LEU A 130 -8.57 -6.18 14.21
N LYS A 131 -9.33 -7.24 13.97
CA LYS A 131 -8.76 -8.58 13.75
C LYS A 131 -8.22 -8.63 12.34
N CYS A 132 -6.91 -8.80 12.19
CA CYS A 132 -6.22 -8.80 10.91
C CYS A 132 -5.56 -10.16 10.64
N ILE A 133 -5.64 -10.61 9.38
CA ILE A 133 -4.76 -11.66 8.88
C ILE A 133 -3.47 -11.00 8.39
N VAL A 134 -2.33 -11.58 8.75
CA VAL A 134 -1.02 -11.08 8.34
C VAL A 134 -0.48 -11.94 7.22
N LEU A 135 -0.21 -11.32 6.07
CA LEU A 135 0.48 -11.94 4.96
C LEU A 135 1.92 -11.43 4.87
N LYS A 136 2.86 -12.36 4.67
CA LYS A 136 4.20 -12.07 4.18
C LYS A 136 4.19 -12.20 2.66
N LEU A 137 4.73 -11.19 1.97
CA LEU A 137 4.84 -11.12 0.52
C LEU A 137 6.33 -11.08 0.16
N THR A 138 6.73 -11.92 -0.78
CA THR A 138 8.09 -11.98 -1.31
C THR A 138 8.03 -11.68 -2.80
N PRO A 139 8.76 -10.68 -3.32
CA PRO A 139 8.76 -10.38 -4.75
C PRO A 139 9.13 -11.61 -5.59
N LYS A 140 8.51 -11.74 -6.76
CA LYS A 140 8.85 -12.78 -7.74
C LYS A 140 10.03 -12.39 -8.63
N ASP A 141 10.27 -11.07 -8.79
CA ASP A 141 11.44 -10.55 -9.51
C ASP A 141 12.63 -10.44 -8.54
N ASP A 142 13.67 -11.22 -8.77
CA ASP A 142 14.89 -11.24 -7.96
C ASP A 142 15.68 -9.92 -8.01
N ARG A 143 15.38 -9.04 -8.99
CA ARG A 143 15.95 -7.69 -9.12
C ARG A 143 15.14 -6.63 -8.40
N SER A 144 14.08 -7.02 -7.70
CA SER A 144 13.26 -6.09 -6.94
C SER A 144 14.09 -5.37 -5.88
N PHE A 145 13.91 -4.04 -5.79
CA PHE A 145 14.46 -3.27 -4.67
C PHE A 145 13.82 -3.65 -3.33
N ILE A 146 12.64 -4.23 -3.36
CA ILE A 146 11.92 -4.72 -2.17
C ILE A 146 12.42 -6.13 -1.86
N LYS A 147 12.82 -6.38 -0.62
CA LYS A 147 13.22 -7.69 -0.09
C LYS A 147 12.04 -8.48 0.44
N SER A 148 11.20 -7.84 1.22
CA SER A 148 9.97 -8.44 1.75
C SER A 148 8.95 -7.39 2.16
N VAL A 149 7.67 -7.81 2.16
CA VAL A 149 6.56 -6.99 2.66
C VAL A 149 5.73 -7.82 3.63
N LYS A 150 5.21 -7.18 4.68
CA LYS A 150 4.11 -7.72 5.48
C LYS A 150 2.91 -6.79 5.38
N ILE A 151 1.73 -7.35 5.24
CA ILE A 151 0.48 -6.59 5.23
C ILE A 151 -0.48 -7.13 6.28
N TRP A 152 -1.23 -6.24 6.91
CA TRP A 152 -2.29 -6.53 7.87
C TRP A 152 -3.63 -6.21 7.24
N ALA A 153 -4.37 -7.23 6.83
CA ALA A 153 -5.68 -7.12 6.23
C ALA A 153 -6.77 -7.41 7.26
N ASP A 154 -7.70 -6.48 7.42
CA ASP A 154 -8.87 -6.62 8.27
C ASP A 154 -9.78 -7.74 7.75
N THR A 155 -10.22 -8.62 8.63
CA THR A 155 -11.05 -9.79 8.29
C THR A 155 -12.52 -9.44 7.99
N GLN A 156 -12.98 -8.23 8.30
CA GLN A 156 -14.36 -7.80 8.08
C GLN A 156 -14.58 -7.20 6.70
N ASN A 157 -13.65 -6.37 6.24
CA ASN A 157 -13.79 -5.60 5.00
C ASN A 157 -12.63 -5.76 4.02
N TRP A 158 -11.61 -6.55 4.37
CA TRP A 158 -10.43 -6.85 3.55
C TRP A 158 -9.59 -5.63 3.18
N MET A 159 -9.70 -4.56 3.96
CA MET A 159 -8.83 -3.40 3.80
C MET A 159 -7.48 -3.65 4.49
N VAL A 160 -6.41 -3.21 3.85
CA VAL A 160 -5.06 -3.24 4.44
C VAL A 160 -4.86 -1.97 5.26
N HIS A 161 -4.60 -2.15 6.56
CA HIS A 161 -4.43 -1.04 7.50
C HIS A 161 -2.99 -0.76 7.86
N LYS A 162 -2.09 -1.74 7.66
CA LYS A 162 -0.66 -1.59 7.91
C LYS A 162 0.12 -2.35 6.86
N ILE A 163 1.19 -1.73 6.38
CA ILE A 163 2.17 -2.32 5.46
C ILE A 163 3.55 -2.12 6.08
N PHE A 164 4.35 -3.18 6.15
CA PHE A 164 5.73 -3.14 6.58
C PHE A 164 6.63 -3.66 5.46
N ILE A 165 7.61 -2.89 5.06
CA ILE A 165 8.50 -3.16 3.93
C ILE A 165 9.93 -3.18 4.42
N ILE A 166 10.70 -4.17 3.94
CA ILE A 166 12.16 -4.18 4.06
C ILE A 166 12.72 -4.13 2.64
N ASP A 167 13.60 -3.18 2.39
CA ASP A 167 14.31 -3.04 1.12
C ASP A 167 15.67 -3.76 1.11
N VAL A 168 16.37 -3.72 -0.02
CA VAL A 168 17.70 -4.33 -0.17
C VAL A 168 18.79 -3.64 0.66
N ASN A 169 18.57 -2.41 1.11
CA ASN A 169 19.46 -1.66 1.99
C ASN A 169 19.11 -1.84 3.47
N GLU A 170 18.26 -2.84 3.80
CA GLU A 170 17.74 -3.09 5.15
C GLU A 170 16.98 -1.90 5.74
N THR A 171 16.48 -0.98 4.90
CA THR A 171 15.59 0.08 5.35
C THR A 171 14.22 -0.51 5.65
N GLU A 172 13.73 -0.28 6.85
CA GLU A 172 12.39 -0.68 7.27
C GLU A 172 11.43 0.50 7.10
N THR A 173 10.37 0.30 6.33
CA THR A 173 9.32 1.30 6.16
C THR A 173 7.98 0.73 6.59
N THR A 174 7.32 1.41 7.52
CA THR A 174 5.97 1.06 7.96
C THR A 174 4.99 2.14 7.50
N TYR A 175 3.94 1.74 6.77
CA TYR A 175 2.80 2.58 6.47
C TYR A 175 1.62 2.17 7.35
N ILE A 176 0.96 3.14 7.97
CA ILE A 176 -0.23 2.95 8.81
C ILE A 176 -1.34 3.83 8.26
N VAL A 177 -2.42 3.21 7.81
CA VAL A 177 -3.64 3.93 7.40
C VAL A 177 -4.35 4.45 8.65
N LYS A 178 -4.62 5.77 8.69
CA LYS A 178 -5.29 6.44 9.82
C LYS A 178 -6.79 6.60 9.55
N ASP A 179 -7.12 7.10 8.38
CA ASP A 179 -8.49 7.31 7.89
C ASP A 179 -8.55 7.02 6.40
N ILE A 180 -9.70 6.54 5.92
CA ILE A 180 -9.91 6.28 4.50
C ILE A 180 -11.36 6.58 4.09
N LYS A 181 -11.51 7.31 2.99
CA LYS A 181 -12.78 7.56 2.33
C LYS A 181 -12.73 6.94 0.93
N LEU A 182 -13.76 6.19 0.58
CA LEU A 182 -13.82 5.42 -0.67
C LEU A 182 -14.96 5.93 -1.56
N ASN A 183 -14.75 5.90 -2.88
CA ASN A 183 -15.75 6.17 -3.90
C ASN A 183 -16.47 7.52 -3.70
N THR A 184 -15.66 8.58 -3.54
CA THR A 184 -16.14 9.95 -3.26
C THR A 184 -16.32 10.80 -4.52
N ASN A 185 -16.15 10.21 -5.71
CA ASN A 185 -16.22 10.87 -7.02
C ASN A 185 -15.18 11.99 -7.16
N ILE A 186 -13.92 11.67 -6.90
CA ILE A 186 -12.81 12.63 -6.99
C ILE A 186 -12.69 13.16 -8.41
N ARG A 187 -12.59 14.49 -8.53
CA ARG A 187 -12.46 15.18 -9.83
C ARG A 187 -11.05 15.01 -10.38
N GLU A 188 -10.93 14.79 -11.67
CA GLU A 188 -9.63 14.58 -12.35
C GLU A 188 -8.64 15.73 -12.17
N LYS A 189 -9.13 16.97 -12.06
CA LYS A 189 -8.28 18.13 -11.80
C LYS A 189 -7.41 18.03 -10.54
N VAL A 190 -7.74 17.14 -9.60
CA VAL A 190 -6.93 16.88 -8.40
C VAL A 190 -5.59 16.25 -8.78
N PHE A 191 -5.53 15.56 -9.91
CA PHE A 191 -4.36 14.85 -10.40
C PHE A 191 -3.53 15.66 -11.40
N SER A 192 -3.71 16.97 -11.44
CA SER A 192 -2.83 17.91 -12.14
C SER A 192 -1.89 18.61 -11.17
N PHE A 193 -0.71 18.98 -11.64
CA PHE A 193 0.26 19.71 -10.84
C PHE A 193 0.71 20.96 -11.60
N THR A 194 0.79 22.07 -10.88
CA THR A 194 1.40 23.31 -11.37
C THR A 194 2.52 23.68 -10.43
N ALA A 195 3.73 23.81 -10.95
CA ALA A 195 4.89 24.18 -10.17
C ALA A 195 4.69 25.57 -9.54
N PRO A 196 4.96 25.73 -8.23
CA PRO A 196 4.97 27.04 -7.59
C PRO A 196 5.96 28.00 -8.27
N ALA A 197 5.72 29.30 -8.13
CA ALA A 197 6.63 30.31 -8.66
C ALA A 197 8.03 30.19 -8.05
N GLY A 198 9.07 30.24 -8.89
CA GLY A 198 10.46 30.10 -8.44
C GLY A 198 10.92 28.65 -8.27
N THR A 199 10.10 27.66 -8.64
CA THR A 199 10.50 26.25 -8.65
C THR A 199 11.43 25.96 -9.82
N ASP A 200 12.54 25.26 -9.58
CA ASP A 200 13.37 24.67 -10.63
C ASP A 200 12.66 23.49 -11.27
N VAL A 201 12.57 23.49 -12.61
CA VAL A 201 11.82 22.46 -13.37
C VAL A 201 12.80 21.61 -14.16
N VAL A 202 12.86 20.32 -13.82
CA VAL A 202 13.62 19.30 -14.55
C VAL A 202 12.64 18.41 -15.32
N ASP A 203 12.54 18.58 -16.62
CA ASP A 203 11.68 17.77 -17.50
C ASP A 203 12.50 16.65 -18.17
N LEU A 204 12.14 15.41 -17.88
CA LEU A 204 12.80 14.18 -18.37
C LEU A 204 11.97 13.42 -19.42
N ARG A 205 10.88 14.00 -19.89
CA ARG A 205 9.96 13.32 -20.83
C ARG A 205 10.50 13.14 -22.25
#